data_f870926c57950228b595a99af83b3de8
#
_entry.id   f870926c57950228b595a99af83b3de8
#
_cell.length_a   1.000
_cell.length_b   1.000
_cell.length_c   1.000
_cell.angle_alpha   90.00
_cell.angle_beta   90.00
_cell.angle_gamma   90.00
#
_symmetry.space_group_name_H-M   'P 1'
#
loop_
_entity.id
_entity.type
_entity.pdbx_description
1 polymer ?
#
loop_
_entity_poly.entity_id
_entity_poly.type
_entity_poly.pdbx_seq_one_letter_code
_entity_poly.pdbx_strand_id
1 'polypeptide(L)'
;MTVPLHLGVRAHDFGQIPLADLTRKLQQYEFSHIQFAIKKSFPQSASSLSALSPGTATYYGNAFRRAGIQIAVLGCYVNIVAPDPQTEAQALADFKTHLRLARDFGASLVGTETGSVGQGYTTDNFTEEAFQRVIAAVSKMVAEAERFGVTVGIEAGLNHPLHTAPLARRLLDAIPSNNLQIILDCANLMSPDNYLRQDEVVDEAFELLGNRIAVIHLKDFIVQDGKIQMVPVGQGWLKFEPILRYMKYERPHIQGIMESTTEPHLAESVAFLKQVYENV
;
A
#
# COMPACT_ATOMS: atom_id res chain seq x y z
N MET A 1 -3.29 8.03 28.15
CA MET A 1 -1.97 7.87 27.51
C MET A 1 -2.19 8.05 26.02
N THR A 2 -1.50 8.98 25.40
CA THR A 2 -1.52 9.15 23.94
C THR A 2 -0.74 8.00 23.30
N VAL A 3 -1.36 7.28 22.36
CA VAL A 3 -0.70 6.25 21.58
C VAL A 3 0.31 6.93 20.64
N PRO A 4 1.56 6.47 20.54
CA PRO A 4 2.52 7.07 19.60
C PRO A 4 2.09 6.82 18.15
N LEU A 5 2.52 7.69 17.23
CA LEU A 5 2.34 7.48 15.80
C LEU A 5 3.10 6.22 15.37
N HIS A 6 2.37 5.22 14.85
CA HIS A 6 2.96 4.02 14.26
C HIS A 6 3.38 4.32 12.82
N LEU A 7 4.65 4.65 12.62
CA LEU A 7 5.20 5.07 11.34
C LEU A 7 6.15 4.03 10.76
N GLY A 8 5.95 3.74 9.50
CA GLY A 8 6.79 2.90 8.65
C GLY A 8 7.05 3.55 7.30
N VAL A 9 7.71 2.83 6.41
CA VAL A 9 8.13 3.31 5.09
C VAL A 9 8.16 2.17 4.09
N ARG A 10 8.12 2.47 2.80
CA ARG A 10 8.43 1.48 1.77
C ARG A 10 9.93 1.16 1.79
N ALA A 11 10.27 -0.13 1.95
CA ALA A 11 11.67 -0.57 2.02
C ALA A 11 12.49 -0.18 0.77
N HIS A 12 11.88 -0.18 -0.41
CA HIS A 12 12.54 0.15 -1.67
C HIS A 12 12.74 1.67 -1.91
N ASP A 13 12.20 2.53 -1.07
CA ASP A 13 12.49 3.98 -1.13
C ASP A 13 13.91 4.29 -0.65
N PHE A 14 14.59 3.34 0.01
CA PHE A 14 16.03 3.39 0.27
C PHE A 14 16.90 2.93 -0.90
N GLY A 15 16.30 2.56 -2.04
CA GLY A 15 16.99 1.97 -3.17
C GLY A 15 17.36 0.49 -2.95
N GLN A 16 18.21 -0.02 -3.84
CA GLN A 16 18.69 -1.41 -3.80
C GLN A 16 20.03 -1.46 -3.03
N ILE A 17 19.94 -1.50 -1.72
CA ILE A 17 21.08 -1.55 -0.79
C ILE A 17 21.16 -2.91 -0.09
N PRO A 18 22.31 -3.31 0.48
CA PRO A 18 22.43 -4.55 1.26
C PRO A 18 21.43 -4.60 2.41
N LEU A 19 20.90 -5.78 2.72
CA LEU A 19 19.88 -5.98 3.76
C LEU A 19 20.31 -5.44 5.14
N ALA A 20 21.60 -5.61 5.49
CA ALA A 20 22.15 -5.11 6.75
C ALA A 20 22.15 -3.56 6.80
N ASP A 21 22.38 -2.91 5.66
CA ASP A 21 22.34 -1.44 5.58
C ASP A 21 20.90 -0.95 5.63
N LEU A 22 19.97 -1.63 4.95
CA LEU A 22 18.55 -1.30 5.01
C LEU A 22 18.01 -1.40 6.46
N THR A 23 18.28 -2.49 7.15
CA THR A 23 17.82 -2.65 8.54
C THR A 23 18.40 -1.60 9.47
N ARG A 24 19.68 -1.22 9.30
CA ARG A 24 20.32 -0.14 10.07
C ARG A 24 19.67 1.22 9.81
N LYS A 25 19.39 1.55 8.53
CA LYS A 25 18.70 2.80 8.18
C LYS A 25 17.29 2.85 8.75
N LEU A 26 16.52 1.76 8.66
CA LEU A 26 15.18 1.69 9.24
C LEU A 26 15.20 1.95 10.76
N GLN A 27 16.17 1.39 11.48
CA GLN A 27 16.37 1.64 12.92
C GLN A 27 16.80 3.09 13.20
N GLN A 28 17.68 3.68 12.37
CA GLN A 28 18.13 5.07 12.51
C GLN A 28 16.95 6.08 12.44
N TYR A 29 15.96 5.81 11.58
CA TYR A 29 14.74 6.63 11.46
C TYR A 29 13.61 6.20 12.41
N GLU A 30 13.85 5.23 13.29
CA GLU A 30 12.89 4.71 14.26
C GLU A 30 11.62 4.12 13.62
N PHE A 31 11.71 3.60 12.40
CA PHE A 31 10.59 2.92 11.77
C PHE A 31 10.33 1.56 12.44
N SER A 32 9.08 1.33 12.83
CA SER A 32 8.68 0.07 13.47
C SER A 32 8.23 -1.00 12.46
N HIS A 33 7.90 -0.59 11.23
CA HIS A 33 7.39 -1.48 10.20
C HIS A 33 7.69 -0.97 8.79
N ILE A 34 7.49 -1.85 7.82
CA ILE A 34 7.73 -1.55 6.40
C ILE A 34 6.65 -2.13 5.49
N GLN A 35 6.52 -1.53 4.32
CA GLN A 35 6.01 -2.20 3.14
C GLN A 35 7.19 -2.81 2.39
N PHE A 36 7.16 -4.12 2.23
CA PHE A 36 8.27 -4.87 1.65
C PHE A 36 7.89 -5.51 0.32
N ALA A 37 8.37 -4.95 -0.78
CA ALA A 37 8.26 -5.51 -2.12
C ALA A 37 9.64 -6.08 -2.53
N ILE A 38 9.81 -7.41 -2.38
CA ILE A 38 11.11 -8.08 -2.53
C ILE A 38 11.76 -7.81 -3.89
N LYS A 39 10.99 -7.81 -4.99
CA LYS A 39 11.53 -7.55 -6.33
C LYS A 39 12.01 -6.11 -6.52
N LYS A 40 11.43 -5.16 -5.80
CA LYS A 40 11.87 -3.76 -5.86
C LYS A 40 13.11 -3.53 -4.99
N SER A 41 13.15 -4.12 -3.78
CA SER A 41 14.27 -3.95 -2.85
C SER A 41 15.47 -4.85 -3.17
N PHE A 42 15.21 -6.11 -3.56
CA PHE A 42 16.22 -7.15 -3.77
C PHE A 42 15.92 -7.96 -5.04
N PRO A 43 16.06 -7.37 -6.24
CA PRO A 43 15.68 -8.02 -7.50
C PRO A 43 16.42 -9.33 -7.78
N GLN A 44 17.59 -9.53 -7.17
CA GLN A 44 18.43 -10.72 -7.33
C GLN A 44 17.98 -11.92 -6.47
N SER A 45 17.03 -11.70 -5.52
CA SER A 45 16.63 -12.73 -4.54
C SER A 45 15.84 -13.89 -5.14
N ALA A 46 15.27 -13.71 -6.32
CA ALA A 46 14.58 -14.75 -7.07
C ALA A 46 14.53 -14.38 -8.55
N SER A 47 14.57 -15.39 -9.44
CA SER A 47 14.45 -15.18 -10.88
C SER A 47 13.08 -14.61 -11.28
N SER A 48 12.03 -14.99 -10.57
CA SER A 48 10.67 -14.47 -10.70
C SER A 48 9.98 -14.46 -9.33
N LEU A 49 8.82 -13.80 -9.23
CA LEU A 49 8.03 -13.82 -8.00
C LEU A 49 7.49 -15.22 -7.68
N SER A 50 7.14 -15.99 -8.68
CA SER A 50 6.72 -17.39 -8.53
C SER A 50 7.85 -18.36 -8.13
N ALA A 51 9.13 -17.96 -8.29
CA ALA A 51 10.30 -18.73 -7.86
C ALA A 51 10.71 -18.46 -6.41
N LEU A 52 9.99 -17.64 -5.66
CA LEU A 52 10.23 -17.41 -4.23
C LEU A 52 10.02 -18.71 -3.46
N SER A 53 10.93 -18.99 -2.52
CA SER A 53 10.89 -20.17 -1.65
C SER A 53 10.59 -19.80 -0.20
N PRO A 54 10.09 -20.74 0.63
CA PRO A 54 9.96 -20.54 2.07
C PRO A 54 11.29 -20.12 2.73
N GLY A 55 12.42 -20.68 2.27
CA GLY A 55 13.75 -20.30 2.77
C GLY A 55 14.10 -18.84 2.46
N THR A 56 13.80 -18.35 1.26
CA THR A 56 13.96 -16.94 0.90
C THR A 56 13.09 -16.05 1.78
N ALA A 57 11.82 -16.40 1.92
CA ALA A 57 10.85 -15.65 2.73
C ALA A 57 11.31 -15.58 4.20
N THR A 58 11.67 -16.70 4.80
CA THR A 58 12.16 -16.81 6.17
C THR A 58 13.46 -16.02 6.38
N TYR A 59 14.37 -16.02 5.42
CA TYR A 59 15.63 -15.26 5.49
C TYR A 59 15.37 -13.76 5.69
N TYR A 60 14.54 -13.15 4.83
CA TYR A 60 14.20 -11.73 4.94
C TYR A 60 13.33 -11.44 6.16
N GLY A 61 12.28 -12.24 6.40
CA GLY A 61 11.41 -12.09 7.56
C GLY A 61 12.17 -12.13 8.88
N ASN A 62 13.12 -13.04 9.02
CA ASN A 62 13.96 -13.14 10.21
C ASN A 62 14.92 -11.97 10.36
N ALA A 63 15.45 -11.43 9.26
CA ALA A 63 16.35 -10.28 9.32
C ALA A 63 15.61 -9.04 9.83
N PHE A 64 14.44 -8.72 9.27
CA PHE A 64 13.63 -7.59 9.74
C PHE A 64 13.16 -7.79 11.20
N ARG A 65 12.67 -8.98 11.54
CA ARG A 65 12.23 -9.29 12.91
C ARG A 65 13.35 -9.11 13.95
N ARG A 66 14.59 -9.56 13.64
CA ARG A 66 15.75 -9.35 14.52
C ARG A 66 16.12 -7.89 14.67
N ALA A 67 15.86 -7.07 13.67
CA ALA A 67 16.03 -5.63 13.73
C ALA A 67 14.89 -4.89 14.45
N GLY A 68 13.84 -5.60 14.91
CA GLY A 68 12.66 -5.01 15.52
C GLY A 68 11.68 -4.42 14.51
N ILE A 69 11.79 -4.78 13.22
CA ILE A 69 10.99 -4.24 12.13
C ILE A 69 9.93 -5.28 11.71
N GLN A 70 8.67 -4.88 11.63
CA GLN A 70 7.57 -5.69 11.12
C GLN A 70 7.38 -5.48 9.61
N ILE A 71 6.96 -6.50 8.90
CA ILE A 71 6.44 -6.34 7.54
C ILE A 71 4.92 -6.15 7.65
N ALA A 72 4.47 -4.89 7.63
CA ALA A 72 3.06 -4.53 7.69
C ALA A 72 2.34 -4.87 6.38
N VAL A 73 3.00 -4.64 5.25
CA VAL A 73 2.52 -4.98 3.92
C VAL A 73 3.60 -5.74 3.17
N LEU A 74 3.32 -7.00 2.80
CA LEU A 74 4.11 -7.72 1.81
C LEU A 74 3.61 -7.32 0.42
N GLY A 75 4.37 -6.44 -0.25
CA GLY A 75 3.96 -5.86 -1.52
C GLY A 75 4.19 -6.81 -2.70
N CYS A 76 3.13 -7.13 -3.42
CA CYS A 76 3.14 -7.85 -4.69
C CYS A 76 2.43 -7.02 -5.76
N TYR A 77 3.11 -5.97 -6.23
CA TYR A 77 2.55 -5.00 -7.19
C TYR A 77 2.61 -5.57 -8.61
N VAL A 78 1.50 -6.15 -9.03
CA VAL A 78 1.30 -6.82 -10.31
C VAL A 78 0.00 -6.33 -10.96
N ASN A 79 -0.09 -6.39 -12.29
CA ASN A 79 -1.32 -6.00 -13.00
C ASN A 79 -2.31 -7.17 -13.01
N ILE A 80 -3.26 -7.16 -12.05
CA ILE A 80 -4.27 -8.23 -11.89
C ILE A 80 -5.41 -8.19 -12.92
N VAL A 81 -5.44 -7.16 -13.78
CA VAL A 81 -6.41 -6.97 -14.86
C VAL A 81 -5.71 -6.74 -16.20
N ALA A 82 -4.52 -7.28 -16.37
CA ALA A 82 -3.72 -7.09 -17.59
C ALA A 82 -4.54 -7.45 -18.84
N PRO A 83 -4.38 -6.69 -19.96
CA PRO A 83 -5.12 -6.95 -21.20
C PRO A 83 -4.75 -8.31 -21.82
N ASP A 84 -3.52 -8.76 -21.62
CA ASP A 84 -3.07 -10.08 -22.05
C ASP A 84 -3.40 -11.16 -21.01
N PRO A 85 -4.15 -12.23 -21.37
CA PRO A 85 -4.57 -13.27 -20.42
C PRO A 85 -3.41 -14.02 -19.77
N GLN A 86 -2.26 -14.18 -20.46
CA GLN A 86 -1.10 -14.87 -19.89
C GLN A 86 -0.45 -14.00 -18.81
N THR A 87 -0.33 -12.71 -19.06
CA THR A 87 0.18 -11.73 -18.08
C THR A 87 -0.73 -11.65 -16.87
N GLU A 88 -2.06 -11.63 -17.05
CA GLU A 88 -3.02 -11.66 -15.93
C GLU A 88 -2.90 -12.94 -15.11
N ALA A 89 -2.83 -14.09 -15.77
CA ALA A 89 -2.67 -15.39 -15.11
C ALA A 89 -1.37 -15.47 -14.30
N GLN A 90 -0.26 -14.96 -14.86
CA GLN A 90 1.02 -14.89 -14.16
C GLN A 90 0.96 -13.93 -12.95
N ALA A 91 0.34 -12.77 -13.09
CA ALA A 91 0.14 -11.82 -12.01
C ALA A 91 -0.63 -12.45 -10.83
N LEU A 92 -1.72 -13.16 -11.12
CA LEU A 92 -2.48 -13.89 -10.11
C LEU A 92 -1.67 -15.04 -9.47
N ALA A 93 -0.85 -15.76 -10.23
CA ALA A 93 0.03 -16.80 -9.71
C ALA A 93 1.11 -16.24 -8.78
N ASP A 94 1.70 -15.10 -9.15
CA ASP A 94 2.69 -14.39 -8.34
C ASP A 94 2.07 -13.89 -7.03
N PHE A 95 0.86 -13.32 -7.07
CA PHE A 95 0.15 -12.89 -5.88
C PHE A 95 -0.19 -14.06 -4.95
N LYS A 96 -0.69 -15.16 -5.48
CA LYS A 96 -0.95 -16.40 -4.73
C LYS A 96 0.31 -16.96 -4.08
N THR A 97 1.46 -16.85 -4.73
CA THR A 97 2.75 -17.25 -4.15
C THR A 97 3.08 -16.39 -2.92
N HIS A 98 2.85 -15.06 -2.99
CA HIS A 98 3.02 -14.17 -1.85
C HIS A 98 2.07 -14.50 -0.69
N LEU A 99 0.80 -14.81 -0.98
CA LEU A 99 -0.15 -15.25 0.05
C LEU A 99 0.32 -16.51 0.78
N ARG A 100 0.81 -17.51 0.04
CA ARG A 100 1.33 -18.75 0.63
C ARG A 100 2.57 -18.53 1.51
N LEU A 101 3.43 -17.60 1.13
CA LEU A 101 4.69 -17.30 1.82
C LEU A 101 4.59 -16.15 2.85
N ALA A 102 3.44 -15.51 2.97
CA ALA A 102 3.27 -14.33 3.82
C ALA A 102 3.71 -14.60 5.28
N ARG A 103 3.33 -15.75 5.84
CA ARG A 103 3.72 -16.14 7.20
C ARG A 103 5.22 -16.38 7.35
N ASP A 104 5.88 -16.93 6.33
CA ASP A 104 7.33 -17.14 6.34
C ASP A 104 8.08 -15.80 6.31
N PHE A 105 7.53 -14.79 5.61
CA PHE A 105 7.99 -13.40 5.70
C PHE A 105 7.67 -12.73 7.04
N GLY A 106 6.74 -13.26 7.82
CA GLY A 106 6.24 -12.63 9.03
C GLY A 106 5.22 -11.52 8.76
N ALA A 107 4.55 -11.57 7.61
CA ALA A 107 3.50 -10.64 7.21
C ALA A 107 2.11 -11.28 7.35
N SER A 108 1.11 -10.47 7.71
CA SER A 108 -0.30 -10.89 7.76
C SER A 108 -1.13 -10.35 6.59
N LEU A 109 -0.58 -9.39 5.82
CA LEU A 109 -1.24 -8.73 4.71
C LEU A 109 -0.34 -8.74 3.48
N VAL A 110 -0.92 -9.13 2.33
CA VAL A 110 -0.29 -9.00 1.00
C VAL A 110 -1.02 -7.90 0.25
N GLY A 111 -0.27 -6.88 -0.18
CA GLY A 111 -0.81 -5.67 -0.79
C GLY A 111 -0.53 -5.56 -2.28
N THR A 112 -1.48 -4.99 -3.04
CA THR A 112 -1.34 -4.59 -4.43
C THR A 112 -2.33 -3.49 -4.82
N GLU A 113 -2.01 -2.78 -5.89
CA GLU A 113 -2.94 -2.00 -6.70
C GLU A 113 -3.63 -2.90 -7.74
N THR A 114 -4.58 -2.36 -8.51
CA THR A 114 -5.33 -3.17 -9.47
C THR A 114 -4.71 -3.24 -10.87
N GLY A 115 -3.81 -2.32 -11.19
CA GLY A 115 -3.17 -2.26 -12.51
C GLY A 115 -4.00 -1.55 -13.58
N SER A 116 -3.91 -1.99 -14.83
CA SER A 116 -4.58 -1.34 -15.98
C SER A 116 -5.06 -2.38 -16.97
N VAL A 117 -6.24 -2.14 -17.57
CA VAL A 117 -6.80 -2.96 -18.67
C VAL A 117 -6.16 -2.65 -20.02
N GLY A 118 -5.31 -1.62 -20.10
CA GLY A 118 -4.56 -1.22 -21.29
C GLY A 118 -3.04 -1.28 -21.11
N GLN A 119 -2.32 -0.87 -22.14
CA GLN A 119 -0.86 -0.70 -22.11
C GLN A 119 -0.52 0.69 -21.54
N GLY A 120 -0.44 0.80 -20.21
CA GLY A 120 -0.24 2.06 -19.50
C GLY A 120 -1.57 2.79 -19.20
N TYR A 121 -1.55 4.14 -19.18
CA TYR A 121 -2.75 4.93 -18.92
C TYR A 121 -3.77 4.76 -20.02
N THR A 122 -5.02 4.49 -19.64
CA THR A 122 -6.16 4.45 -20.53
C THR A 122 -7.44 4.83 -19.79
N THR A 123 -8.37 5.54 -20.47
CA THR A 123 -9.70 5.83 -19.93
C THR A 123 -10.58 4.59 -19.82
N ASP A 124 -10.22 3.49 -20.49
CA ASP A 124 -10.92 2.20 -20.36
C ASP A 124 -10.85 1.63 -18.94
N ASN A 125 -9.87 2.07 -18.14
CA ASN A 125 -9.81 1.76 -16.71
C ASN A 125 -11.04 2.24 -15.94
N PHE A 126 -11.73 3.28 -16.40
CA PHE A 126 -12.86 3.89 -15.69
C PHE A 126 -14.23 3.30 -16.11
N THR A 127 -14.21 2.19 -16.84
CA THR A 127 -15.43 1.50 -17.26
C THR A 127 -15.91 0.50 -16.21
N GLU A 128 -17.22 0.22 -16.20
CA GLU A 128 -17.80 -0.82 -15.35
C GLU A 128 -17.22 -2.20 -15.70
N GLU A 129 -16.91 -2.47 -16.97
CA GLU A 129 -16.28 -3.73 -17.40
C GLU A 129 -14.90 -3.92 -16.76
N ALA A 130 -14.06 -2.88 -16.72
CA ALA A 130 -12.77 -2.91 -16.05
C ALA A 130 -12.92 -3.17 -14.55
N PHE A 131 -13.91 -2.55 -13.91
CA PHE A 131 -14.19 -2.78 -12.48
C PHE A 131 -14.67 -4.21 -12.21
N GLN A 132 -15.52 -4.79 -13.08
CA GLN A 132 -15.95 -6.19 -12.96
C GLN A 132 -14.76 -7.18 -13.10
N ARG A 133 -13.76 -6.86 -13.92
CA ARG A 133 -12.52 -7.64 -13.99
C ARG A 133 -11.73 -7.56 -12.66
N VAL A 134 -11.70 -6.40 -12.00
CA VAL A 134 -11.11 -6.27 -10.65
C VAL A 134 -11.82 -7.19 -9.68
N ILE A 135 -13.16 -7.18 -9.61
CA ILE A 135 -13.93 -8.04 -8.72
C ILE A 135 -13.57 -9.51 -8.97
N ALA A 136 -13.54 -9.94 -10.23
CA ALA A 136 -13.22 -11.32 -10.60
C ALA A 136 -11.78 -11.74 -10.19
N ALA A 137 -10.80 -10.86 -10.37
CA ALA A 137 -9.41 -11.10 -9.99
C ALA A 137 -9.25 -11.16 -8.45
N VAL A 138 -9.78 -10.14 -7.74
CA VAL A 138 -9.69 -10.05 -6.28
C VAL A 138 -10.43 -11.21 -5.60
N SER A 139 -11.57 -11.65 -6.13
CA SER A 139 -12.27 -12.85 -5.62
C SER A 139 -11.37 -14.11 -5.63
N LYS A 140 -10.59 -14.30 -6.70
CA LYS A 140 -9.63 -15.43 -6.77
C LYS A 140 -8.48 -15.29 -5.77
N MET A 141 -8.05 -14.05 -5.50
CA MET A 141 -6.99 -13.76 -4.52
C MET A 141 -7.50 -13.99 -3.10
N VAL A 142 -8.70 -13.51 -2.79
CA VAL A 142 -9.34 -13.65 -1.47
C VAL A 142 -9.62 -15.13 -1.16
N ALA A 143 -10.13 -15.90 -2.10
CA ALA A 143 -10.34 -17.34 -1.92
C ALA A 143 -9.04 -18.09 -1.58
N GLU A 144 -7.89 -17.69 -2.13
CA GLU A 144 -6.59 -18.23 -1.74
C GLU A 144 -6.14 -17.72 -0.37
N ALA A 145 -6.37 -16.43 -0.08
CA ALA A 145 -6.00 -15.81 1.20
C ALA A 145 -6.73 -16.46 2.39
N GLU A 146 -8.01 -16.78 2.23
CA GLU A 146 -8.82 -17.50 3.24
C GLU A 146 -8.22 -18.86 3.58
N ARG A 147 -7.69 -19.60 2.59
CA ARG A 147 -7.05 -20.90 2.81
C ARG A 147 -5.80 -20.81 3.68
N PHE A 148 -5.08 -19.70 3.62
CA PHE A 148 -3.84 -19.48 4.38
C PHE A 148 -4.04 -18.60 5.61
N GLY A 149 -5.23 -18.04 5.83
CA GLY A 149 -5.51 -17.08 6.90
C GLY A 149 -4.65 -15.83 6.80
N VAL A 150 -4.52 -15.29 5.57
CA VAL A 150 -3.77 -14.08 5.24
C VAL A 150 -4.74 -13.04 4.69
N THR A 151 -4.45 -11.76 4.85
CA THR A 151 -5.27 -10.67 4.34
C THR A 151 -4.79 -10.20 2.96
N VAL A 152 -5.72 -9.97 2.06
CA VAL A 152 -5.50 -9.22 0.81
C VAL A 152 -5.75 -7.75 1.08
N GLY A 153 -4.75 -6.92 0.85
CA GLY A 153 -4.86 -5.46 0.90
C GLY A 153 -4.94 -4.89 -0.52
N ILE A 154 -6.05 -4.25 -0.86
CA ILE A 154 -6.20 -3.59 -2.16
C ILE A 154 -6.12 -2.08 -1.99
N GLU A 155 -5.28 -1.45 -2.80
CA GLU A 155 -5.09 0.00 -2.84
C GLU A 155 -5.80 0.59 -4.05
N ALA A 156 -6.58 1.65 -3.83
CA ALA A 156 -7.12 2.47 -4.91
C ALA A 156 -6.04 3.41 -5.46
N GLY A 157 -6.01 3.59 -6.77
CA GLY A 157 -5.03 4.44 -7.44
C GLY A 157 -5.62 5.24 -8.59
N LEU A 158 -5.11 6.45 -8.81
CA LEU A 158 -5.65 7.46 -9.74
C LEU A 158 -5.95 6.95 -11.16
N ASN A 159 -5.09 6.09 -11.68
CA ASN A 159 -5.19 5.61 -13.07
C ASN A 159 -5.57 4.14 -13.16
N HIS A 160 -6.18 3.61 -12.10
CA HIS A 160 -6.56 2.22 -11.97
C HIS A 160 -8.07 2.03 -12.13
N PRO A 161 -8.56 0.84 -12.47
CA PRO A 161 -9.99 0.55 -12.43
C PRO A 161 -10.62 0.73 -11.06
N LEU A 162 -9.86 0.55 -10.00
CA LEU A 162 -10.22 0.93 -8.63
C LEU A 162 -9.56 2.26 -8.28
N HIS A 163 -10.27 3.38 -8.41
CA HIS A 163 -9.70 4.73 -8.29
C HIS A 163 -10.44 5.66 -7.32
N THR A 164 -11.51 5.21 -6.67
CA THR A 164 -12.27 6.01 -5.71
C THR A 164 -12.71 5.20 -4.49
N ALA A 165 -13.01 5.90 -3.39
CA ALA A 165 -13.54 5.26 -2.18
C ALA A 165 -14.91 4.57 -2.40
N PRO A 166 -15.88 5.16 -3.16
CA PRO A 166 -17.11 4.46 -3.53
C PRO A 166 -16.88 3.14 -4.29
N LEU A 167 -15.92 3.08 -5.22
CA LEU A 167 -15.57 1.83 -5.90
C LEU A 167 -14.94 0.81 -4.94
N ALA A 168 -14.08 1.27 -4.02
CA ALA A 168 -13.51 0.41 -2.99
C ALA A 168 -14.61 -0.16 -2.07
N ARG A 169 -15.62 0.64 -1.71
CA ARG A 169 -16.79 0.16 -0.96
C ARG A 169 -17.56 -0.90 -1.75
N ARG A 170 -17.84 -0.66 -3.03
CA ARG A 170 -18.50 -1.63 -3.92
C ARG A 170 -17.71 -2.94 -4.03
N LEU A 171 -16.37 -2.88 -4.08
CA LEU A 171 -15.53 -4.08 -4.09
C LEU A 171 -15.69 -4.89 -2.81
N LEU A 172 -15.69 -4.21 -1.64
CA LEU A 172 -15.91 -4.85 -0.35
C LEU A 172 -17.30 -5.49 -0.22
N ASP A 173 -18.33 -4.84 -0.79
CA ASP A 173 -19.70 -5.37 -0.81
C ASP A 173 -19.84 -6.57 -1.74
N ALA A 174 -19.15 -6.56 -2.89
CA ALA A 174 -19.14 -7.67 -3.84
C ALA A 174 -18.40 -8.91 -3.31
N ILE A 175 -17.42 -8.71 -2.40
CA ILE A 175 -16.59 -9.78 -1.82
C ILE A 175 -16.66 -9.66 -0.28
N PRO A 176 -17.72 -10.19 0.37
CA PRO A 176 -17.95 -10.01 1.80
C PRO A 176 -17.07 -10.93 2.66
N SER A 177 -15.74 -10.77 2.52
CA SER A 177 -14.73 -11.53 3.26
C SER A 177 -13.95 -10.64 4.22
N ASN A 178 -13.66 -11.12 5.42
CA ASN A 178 -12.78 -10.45 6.36
C ASN A 178 -11.31 -10.48 5.91
N ASN A 179 -10.96 -11.37 4.98
CA ASN A 179 -9.63 -11.45 4.40
C ASN A 179 -9.41 -10.45 3.25
N LEU A 180 -10.40 -9.60 2.92
CA LEU A 180 -10.24 -8.45 2.04
C LEU A 180 -10.25 -7.18 2.86
N GLN A 181 -9.21 -6.38 2.76
CA GLN A 181 -9.06 -5.10 3.43
C GLN A 181 -8.55 -4.04 2.43
N ILE A 182 -8.61 -2.78 2.83
CA ILE A 182 -8.16 -1.65 2.02
C ILE A 182 -6.83 -1.12 2.58
N ILE A 183 -5.90 -0.86 1.68
CA ILE A 183 -4.77 0.04 1.91
C ILE A 183 -5.25 1.41 1.43
N LEU A 184 -5.40 2.36 2.35
CA LEU A 184 -5.90 3.69 2.01
C LEU A 184 -4.72 4.64 1.77
N ASP A 185 -4.64 5.18 0.55
CA ASP A 185 -3.76 6.28 0.19
C ASP A 185 -4.62 7.49 -0.22
N CYS A 186 -4.71 8.48 0.66
CA CYS A 186 -5.53 9.65 0.39
C CYS A 186 -4.99 10.50 -0.78
N ALA A 187 -3.68 10.53 -1.01
CA ALA A 187 -3.11 11.24 -2.16
C ALA A 187 -3.49 10.55 -3.49
N ASN A 188 -3.62 9.22 -3.49
CA ASN A 188 -4.06 8.45 -4.65
C ASN A 188 -5.56 8.62 -4.99
N LEU A 189 -6.35 9.22 -4.10
CA LEU A 189 -7.74 9.61 -4.37
C LEU A 189 -7.88 11.02 -4.94
N MET A 190 -6.78 11.80 -4.95
CA MET A 190 -6.80 13.17 -5.46
C MET A 190 -6.58 13.21 -6.97
N SER A 191 -7.26 14.13 -7.61
CA SER A 191 -7.15 14.46 -9.03
C SER A 191 -7.07 15.97 -9.22
N PRO A 192 -6.71 16.48 -10.40
CA PRO A 192 -6.76 17.91 -10.69
C PRO A 192 -8.16 18.54 -10.49
N ASP A 193 -9.23 17.73 -10.53
CA ASP A 193 -10.60 18.20 -10.42
C ASP A 193 -11.14 18.22 -8.98
N ASN A 194 -10.52 17.46 -8.05
CA ASN A 194 -11.04 17.31 -6.67
C ASN A 194 -10.08 17.77 -5.56
N TYR A 195 -8.79 17.99 -5.83
CA TYR A 195 -7.79 18.27 -4.79
C TYR A 195 -8.10 19.51 -3.92
N LEU A 196 -8.86 20.47 -4.43
CA LEU A 196 -9.32 21.62 -3.63
C LEU A 196 -10.42 21.26 -2.62
N ARG A 197 -11.06 20.09 -2.79
CA ARG A 197 -12.09 19.55 -1.90
C ARG A 197 -11.60 18.30 -1.19
N GLN A 198 -10.29 18.24 -0.88
CA GLN A 198 -9.66 17.04 -0.31
C GLN A 198 -10.26 16.62 1.03
N ASP A 199 -10.76 17.57 1.85
CA ASP A 199 -11.43 17.25 3.10
C ASP A 199 -12.66 16.37 2.86
N GLU A 200 -13.50 16.71 1.85
CA GLU A 200 -14.67 15.91 1.47
C GLU A 200 -14.28 14.52 0.97
N VAL A 201 -13.21 14.40 0.18
CA VAL A 201 -12.72 13.13 -0.36
C VAL A 201 -12.18 12.23 0.75
N VAL A 202 -11.45 12.80 1.71
CA VAL A 202 -10.88 12.06 2.85
C VAL A 202 -11.98 11.62 3.80
N ASP A 203 -12.92 12.49 4.13
CA ASP A 203 -14.05 12.17 5.01
C ASP A 203 -14.93 11.07 4.38
N GLU A 204 -15.26 11.16 3.08
CA GLU A 204 -15.97 10.10 2.36
C GLU A 204 -15.23 8.76 2.43
N ALA A 205 -13.90 8.77 2.26
CA ALA A 205 -13.10 7.55 2.34
C ALA A 205 -13.16 6.90 3.75
N PHE A 206 -13.07 7.70 4.82
CA PHE A 206 -13.19 7.20 6.17
C PHE A 206 -14.60 6.70 6.49
N GLU A 207 -15.65 7.40 6.03
CA GLU A 207 -17.04 7.00 6.21
C GLU A 207 -17.33 5.65 5.51
N LEU A 208 -16.94 5.53 4.24
CA LEU A 208 -17.25 4.34 3.43
C LEU A 208 -16.40 3.12 3.79
N LEU A 209 -15.13 3.32 4.14
CA LEU A 209 -14.17 2.22 4.29
C LEU A 209 -13.88 1.87 5.75
N GLY A 210 -13.91 2.84 6.66
CA GLY A 210 -13.91 2.71 8.10
C GLY A 210 -13.04 1.58 8.66
N ASN A 211 -13.68 0.59 9.27
CA ASN A 211 -13.02 -0.56 9.89
C ASN A 211 -12.38 -1.56 8.91
N ARG A 212 -12.54 -1.34 7.60
CA ARG A 212 -11.91 -2.14 6.54
C ARG A 212 -10.57 -1.56 6.07
N ILE A 213 -10.13 -0.43 6.62
CA ILE A 213 -8.80 0.12 6.37
C ILE A 213 -7.79 -0.62 7.26
N ALA A 214 -6.87 -1.35 6.65
CA ALA A 214 -5.83 -2.10 7.35
C ALA A 214 -4.55 -1.29 7.57
N VAL A 215 -4.19 -0.46 6.58
CA VAL A 215 -2.98 0.36 6.56
C VAL A 215 -3.31 1.68 5.88
N ILE A 216 -2.67 2.76 6.31
CA ILE A 216 -2.75 4.07 5.65
C ILE A 216 -1.40 4.39 5.02
N HIS A 217 -1.39 4.69 3.71
CA HIS A 217 -0.23 5.27 3.06
C HIS A 217 -0.20 6.77 3.29
N LEU A 218 0.97 7.27 3.62
CA LEU A 218 1.25 8.69 3.87
C LEU A 218 2.13 9.20 2.72
N LYS A 219 1.49 9.81 1.76
CA LYS A 219 2.07 10.32 0.52
C LYS A 219 1.61 11.75 0.31
N ASP A 220 2.40 12.57 -0.36
CA ASP A 220 2.07 13.97 -0.60
C ASP A 220 2.15 14.31 -2.08
N PHE A 221 1.46 15.37 -2.48
CA PHE A 221 1.38 15.75 -3.88
C PHE A 221 1.29 17.27 -4.05
N ILE A 222 1.63 17.71 -5.24
CA ILE A 222 1.29 19.04 -5.78
C ILE A 222 0.51 18.86 -7.09
N VAL A 223 -0.13 19.91 -7.56
CA VAL A 223 -0.68 19.97 -8.91
C VAL A 223 0.19 20.89 -9.75
N GLN A 224 0.82 20.35 -10.76
CA GLN A 224 1.66 21.09 -11.69
C GLN A 224 1.23 20.77 -13.13
N ASP A 225 1.04 21.80 -13.94
CA ASP A 225 0.58 21.69 -15.34
C ASP A 225 -0.70 20.84 -15.51
N GLY A 226 -1.64 20.97 -14.57
CA GLY A 226 -2.89 20.22 -14.56
C GLY A 226 -2.74 18.71 -14.27
N LYS A 227 -1.63 18.29 -13.64
CA LYS A 227 -1.35 16.90 -13.28
C LYS A 227 -0.96 16.78 -11.82
N ILE A 228 -1.35 15.69 -11.20
CA ILE A 228 -0.86 15.31 -9.87
C ILE A 228 0.62 14.87 -10.00
N GLN A 229 1.47 15.46 -9.20
CA GLN A 229 2.87 15.10 -9.06
C GLN A 229 3.17 14.77 -7.60
N MET A 230 3.73 13.58 -7.35
CA MET A 230 4.14 13.20 -6.00
C MET A 230 5.39 13.94 -5.57
N VAL A 231 5.39 14.41 -4.32
CA VAL A 231 6.51 15.11 -3.67
C VAL A 231 6.78 14.48 -2.30
N PRO A 232 7.94 14.75 -1.67
CA PRO A 232 8.19 14.30 -0.31
C PRO A 232 7.11 14.78 0.66
N VAL A 233 6.76 13.93 1.61
CA VAL A 233 5.73 14.21 2.63
C VAL A 233 6.07 15.51 3.38
N GLY A 234 5.10 16.40 3.49
CA GLY A 234 5.22 17.73 4.09
C GLY A 234 5.69 18.82 3.14
N GLN A 235 5.95 18.50 1.86
CA GLN A 235 6.32 19.47 0.83
C GLN A 235 5.21 19.70 -0.21
N GLY A 236 4.07 19.07 -0.03
CA GLY A 236 2.94 19.15 -0.93
C GLY A 236 1.73 19.85 -0.34
N TRP A 237 0.57 19.48 -0.85
CA TRP A 237 -0.70 20.12 -0.53
C TRP A 237 -1.70 19.20 0.19
N LEU A 238 -1.33 17.92 0.46
CA LEU A 238 -2.20 17.04 1.22
C LEU A 238 -2.35 17.56 2.67
N LYS A 239 -3.57 17.65 3.13
CA LYS A 239 -3.87 17.96 4.54
C LYS A 239 -3.75 16.67 5.35
N PHE A 240 -2.71 16.60 6.17
CA PHE A 240 -2.45 15.43 7.02
C PHE A 240 -3.25 15.42 8.32
N GLU A 241 -3.77 16.57 8.76
CA GLU A 241 -4.50 16.71 10.02
C GLU A 241 -5.71 15.76 10.12
N PRO A 242 -6.63 15.66 9.13
CA PRO A 242 -7.74 14.73 9.21
C PRO A 242 -7.27 13.27 9.27
N ILE A 243 -6.25 12.93 8.50
CA ILE A 243 -5.70 11.56 8.41
C ILE A 243 -5.07 11.16 9.74
N LEU A 244 -4.19 12.02 10.28
CA LEU A 244 -3.49 11.74 11.54
C LEU A 244 -4.41 11.80 12.75
N ARG A 245 -5.48 12.63 12.71
CA ARG A 245 -6.56 12.63 13.71
C ARG A 245 -7.31 11.30 13.71
N TYR A 246 -7.69 10.79 12.53
CA TYR A 246 -8.30 9.47 12.39
C TYR A 246 -7.39 8.37 12.96
N MET A 247 -6.09 8.38 12.62
CA MET A 247 -5.10 7.45 13.16
C MET A 247 -4.97 7.56 14.67
N LYS A 248 -5.07 8.77 15.24
CA LYS A 248 -4.86 9.01 16.68
C LYS A 248 -6.06 8.60 17.54
N TYR A 249 -7.27 8.89 17.09
CA TYR A 249 -8.48 8.80 17.92
C TYR A 249 -9.42 7.67 17.50
N GLU A 250 -9.56 7.42 16.19
CA GLU A 250 -10.48 6.39 15.70
C GLU A 250 -9.79 5.02 15.55
N ARG A 251 -8.54 5.01 15.12
CA ARG A 251 -7.77 3.80 14.86
C ARG A 251 -6.34 3.87 15.42
N PRO A 252 -6.17 3.96 16.76
CA PRO A 252 -4.88 4.26 17.39
C PRO A 252 -3.78 3.21 17.18
N HIS A 253 -4.11 2.05 16.64
CA HIS A 253 -3.15 0.98 16.34
C HIS A 253 -2.93 0.77 14.83
N ILE A 254 -3.54 1.61 13.98
CA ILE A 254 -3.34 1.51 12.54
C ILE A 254 -1.91 1.90 12.16
N GLN A 255 -1.34 1.21 11.21
CA GLN A 255 0.01 1.46 10.73
C GLN A 255 -0.01 2.48 9.59
N GLY A 256 0.81 3.52 9.69
CA GLY A 256 1.05 4.48 8.62
C GLY A 256 2.33 4.16 7.88
N ILE A 257 2.32 4.14 6.56
CA ILE A 257 3.50 3.85 5.72
C ILE A 257 3.77 5.05 4.82
N MET A 258 4.92 5.70 5.04
CA MET A 258 5.38 6.76 4.14
C MET A 258 5.74 6.20 2.78
N GLU A 259 5.33 6.92 1.74
CA GLU A 259 5.62 6.63 0.34
C GLU A 259 6.21 7.82 -0.40
N SER A 260 6.95 7.53 -1.48
CA SER A 260 7.50 8.54 -2.39
C SER A 260 8.39 9.59 -1.71
N THR A 261 8.89 9.26 -0.51
CA THR A 261 9.82 10.10 0.25
C THR A 261 11.13 9.35 0.43
N THR A 262 12.19 9.90 -0.12
CA THR A 262 13.54 9.32 -0.11
C THR A 262 14.51 10.24 0.63
N GLU A 263 15.72 9.77 0.95
CA GLU A 263 16.78 10.64 1.42
C GLU A 263 17.13 11.68 0.31
N PRO A 264 17.42 12.95 0.63
CA PRO A 264 17.65 13.51 1.98
C PRO A 264 16.38 13.97 2.73
N HIS A 265 15.18 13.92 2.14
CA HIS A 265 13.96 14.53 2.71
C HIS A 265 13.34 13.70 3.84
N LEU A 266 13.77 12.44 4.02
CA LEU A 266 13.12 11.47 4.90
C LEU A 266 13.04 11.95 6.37
N ALA A 267 14.13 12.53 6.90
CA ALA A 267 14.16 13.02 8.29
C ALA A 267 13.18 14.17 8.54
N GLU A 268 13.10 15.11 7.58
CA GLU A 268 12.20 16.26 7.67
C GLU A 268 10.74 15.79 7.59
N SER A 269 10.43 14.85 6.70
CA SER A 269 9.09 14.29 6.55
C SER A 269 8.64 13.50 7.79
N VAL A 270 9.54 12.75 8.42
CA VAL A 270 9.25 12.07 9.70
C VAL A 270 8.96 13.10 10.80
N ALA A 271 9.77 14.16 10.91
CA ALA A 271 9.57 15.22 11.89
C ALA A 271 8.23 15.96 11.65
N PHE A 272 7.91 16.27 10.40
CA PHE A 272 6.65 16.88 10.01
C PHE A 272 5.44 16.05 10.46
N LEU A 273 5.40 14.76 10.12
CA LEU A 273 4.29 13.88 10.51
C LEU A 273 4.15 13.75 12.03
N LYS A 274 5.26 13.62 12.76
CA LYS A 274 5.25 13.58 14.23
C LYS A 274 4.67 14.88 14.80
N GLN A 275 5.10 16.04 14.29
CA GLN A 275 4.60 17.35 14.73
C GLN A 275 3.10 17.51 14.46
N VAL A 276 2.61 17.17 13.26
CA VAL A 276 1.18 17.24 12.96
C VAL A 276 0.39 16.30 13.88
N TYR A 277 0.88 15.07 14.10
CA TYR A 277 0.24 14.08 14.97
C TYR A 277 0.15 14.55 16.43
N GLU A 278 1.14 15.26 16.93
CA GLU A 278 1.12 15.83 18.28
C GLU A 278 0.06 16.92 18.42
N ASN A 279 -0.14 17.73 17.38
CA ASN A 279 -1.00 18.91 17.37
C ASN A 279 -2.49 18.62 17.07
N VAL A 280 -2.86 17.42 16.55
CA VAL A 280 -4.26 17.05 16.27
C VAL A 280 -5.00 16.44 17.46
#